data_1207a55b740cbe0c4dc3069d8a2b2100
#
_entry.id   1207a55b740cbe0c4dc3069d8a2b2100
#
_cell.length_a   1.000
_cell.length_b   1.000
_cell.length_c   1.000
_cell.angle_alpha   90.00
_cell.angle_beta   90.00
_cell.angle_gamma   90.00
#
_symmetry.space_group_name_H-M   'P 1'
#
loop_
_entity.id
_entity.type
_entity.pdbx_description
1 polymer ?
#
loop_
_entity_poly.entity_id
_entity_poly.type
_entity_poly.pdbx_seq_one_letter_code
_entity_poly.pdbx_strand_id
1 'polypeptide(L)'
;MNGPILVALDGSQFSEAALPWALEFSRRFGVGLDVVSVAEPIPTLEYTEWNAEAQRWTEDYVERVVSDCSGDAGGEITGAALVGPAVGKIVERAAEIGAAVIVAATHGHGPLARAWLGSVADGLIRTASVPVLLVRPREEDEEVVVELPDVEAILVSLDGTPDSEAALDHAAAAARAFDADLHLVQVVTYPSEVASPYLPQT
;
A
#
# COMPACT_ATOMS: atom_id res chain seq x y z
N MET A 1 -6.20 -11.00 -10.45
CA MET A 1 -6.86 -9.92 -9.72
C MET A 1 -8.00 -9.41 -10.56
N ASN A 2 -9.21 -9.23 -10.01
CA ASN A 2 -10.42 -8.92 -10.81
C ASN A 2 -11.10 -7.61 -10.41
N GLY A 3 -10.45 -6.74 -9.65
CA GLY A 3 -10.96 -5.44 -9.23
C GLY A 3 -9.94 -4.33 -9.47
N PRO A 4 -10.33 -3.06 -9.36
CA PRO A 4 -9.42 -1.94 -9.54
C PRO A 4 -8.32 -1.94 -8.46
N ILE A 5 -7.21 -1.29 -8.77
CA ILE A 5 -6.18 -0.96 -7.79
C ILE A 5 -6.62 0.31 -7.08
N LEU A 6 -6.62 0.33 -5.75
CA LEU A 6 -6.83 1.55 -4.98
C LEU A 6 -5.48 2.08 -4.53
N VAL A 7 -5.17 3.35 -4.81
CA VAL A 7 -3.99 4.03 -4.27
C VAL A 7 -4.40 5.11 -3.28
N ALA A 8 -3.84 5.06 -2.08
CA ALA A 8 -4.09 6.03 -1.01
C ALA A 8 -2.97 7.07 -0.96
N LEU A 9 -3.33 8.35 -1.17
CA LEU A 9 -2.42 9.48 -1.23
C LEU A 9 -2.84 10.57 -0.22
N ASP A 10 -1.87 11.27 0.37
CA ASP A 10 -2.11 12.38 1.29
C ASP A 10 -1.56 13.73 0.78
N GLY A 11 -1.11 13.76 -0.50
CA GLY A 11 -0.52 14.92 -1.14
C GLY A 11 0.94 15.17 -0.78
N SER A 12 1.58 14.29 -0.01
CA SER A 12 3.03 14.36 0.23
C SER A 12 3.80 13.67 -0.89
N GLN A 13 5.02 14.10 -1.13
CA GLN A 13 5.95 13.42 -2.02
C GLN A 13 6.18 11.95 -1.62
N PHE A 14 6.13 11.66 -0.31
CA PHE A 14 6.24 10.29 0.21
C PHE A 14 5.08 9.42 -0.24
N SER A 15 3.84 9.90 -0.12
CA SER A 15 2.67 9.14 -0.56
C SER A 15 2.63 9.00 -2.08
N GLU A 16 3.05 10.02 -2.81
CA GLU A 16 3.11 10.01 -4.28
C GLU A 16 4.10 8.98 -4.84
N ALA A 17 5.10 8.54 -4.07
CA ALA A 17 5.97 7.42 -4.45
C ALA A 17 5.22 6.08 -4.61
N ALA A 18 4.00 5.96 -4.07
CA ALA A 18 3.14 4.79 -4.26
C ALA A 18 2.44 4.77 -5.63
N LEU A 19 2.28 5.93 -6.27
CA LEU A 19 1.51 6.08 -7.51
C LEU A 19 2.11 5.29 -8.69
N PRO A 20 3.43 5.32 -8.98
CA PRO A 20 4.03 4.52 -10.06
C PRO A 20 3.79 3.02 -9.87
N TRP A 21 3.81 2.53 -8.64
CA TRP A 21 3.50 1.14 -8.32
C TRP A 21 2.04 0.80 -8.61
N ALA A 22 1.12 1.66 -8.20
CA ALA A 22 -0.31 1.47 -8.45
C ALA A 22 -0.62 1.47 -9.95
N LEU A 23 -0.02 2.38 -10.71
CA LEU A 23 -0.14 2.45 -12.17
C LEU A 23 0.43 1.19 -12.84
N GLU A 24 1.60 0.72 -12.42
CA GLU A 24 2.21 -0.48 -12.99
C GLU A 24 1.40 -1.73 -12.67
N PHE A 25 0.90 -1.88 -11.43
CA PHE A 25 -0.04 -2.95 -11.10
C PHE A 25 -1.31 -2.87 -11.96
N SER A 26 -1.90 -1.69 -12.08
CA SER A 26 -3.08 -1.49 -12.94
C SER A 26 -2.80 -1.94 -14.39
N ARG A 27 -1.67 -1.54 -14.97
CA ARG A 27 -1.27 -1.93 -16.34
C ARG A 27 -1.05 -3.44 -16.48
N ARG A 28 -0.26 -4.03 -15.57
CA ARG A 28 0.10 -5.45 -15.63
C ARG A 28 -1.10 -6.38 -15.46
N PHE A 29 -2.05 -5.99 -14.64
CA PHE A 29 -3.27 -6.76 -14.43
C PHE A 29 -4.42 -6.37 -15.37
N GLY A 30 -4.29 -5.31 -16.16
CA GLY A 30 -5.33 -4.84 -17.08
C GLY A 30 -6.60 -4.39 -16.36
N VAL A 31 -6.46 -3.75 -15.19
CA VAL A 31 -7.57 -3.29 -14.33
C VAL A 31 -7.55 -1.78 -14.13
N GLY A 32 -8.65 -1.20 -13.64
CA GLY A 32 -8.73 0.23 -13.35
C GLY A 32 -7.88 0.66 -12.15
N LEU A 33 -7.76 1.97 -11.97
CA LEU A 33 -7.11 2.61 -10.83
C LEU A 33 -8.09 3.57 -10.14
N ASP A 34 -8.20 3.50 -8.81
CA ASP A 34 -8.97 4.45 -8.00
C ASP A 34 -8.02 5.24 -7.08
N VAL A 35 -7.93 6.54 -7.30
CA VAL A 35 -7.07 7.45 -6.50
C VAL A 35 -7.86 7.96 -5.33
N VAL A 36 -7.42 7.69 -4.11
CA VAL A 36 -8.13 8.10 -2.89
C VAL A 36 -7.26 9.03 -2.06
N SER A 37 -7.83 10.16 -1.66
CA SER A 37 -7.28 11.04 -0.63
C SER A 37 -8.34 11.34 0.43
N VAL A 38 -7.93 11.46 1.69
CA VAL A 38 -8.84 11.62 2.82
C VAL A 38 -8.48 12.88 3.61
N ALA A 39 -9.42 13.82 3.71
CA ALA A 39 -9.34 14.95 4.62
C ALA A 39 -9.80 14.51 6.01
N GLU A 40 -8.92 14.55 7.01
CA GLU A 40 -9.29 14.29 8.41
C GLU A 40 -9.72 15.60 9.09
N PRO A 41 -10.99 15.75 9.50
CA PRO A 41 -11.44 16.95 10.18
C PRO A 41 -10.81 17.04 11.57
N ILE A 42 -10.37 18.23 11.96
CA ILE A 42 -9.87 18.50 13.30
C ILE A 42 -11.04 18.67 14.25
N PRO A 43 -11.25 17.76 15.23
CA PRO A 43 -12.48 17.75 16.05
C PRO A 43 -12.69 18.97 16.96
N THR A 44 -11.61 19.69 17.29
CA THR A 44 -11.62 20.85 18.20
C THR A 44 -11.94 22.18 17.54
N LEU A 45 -11.95 22.22 16.23
CA LEU A 45 -12.34 23.39 15.47
C LEU A 45 -13.78 23.21 15.00
N GLU A 46 -14.75 23.75 15.75
CA GLU A 46 -16.12 23.81 15.31
C GLU A 46 -16.18 24.39 13.89
N TYR A 47 -16.53 23.54 12.94
CA TYR A 47 -16.94 23.84 11.56
C TYR A 47 -16.38 25.14 11.00
N THR A 48 -15.09 25.22 10.89
CA THR A 48 -14.45 26.42 10.40
C THR A 48 -14.20 26.30 8.90
N GLU A 49 -13.99 27.44 8.27
CA GLU A 49 -13.55 27.59 6.89
C GLU A 49 -12.38 26.66 6.54
N TRP A 50 -11.54 26.30 7.54
CA TRP A 50 -10.43 25.37 7.42
C TRP A 50 -10.84 23.95 6.97
N ASN A 51 -11.89 23.35 7.57
CA ASN A 51 -12.32 22.01 7.16
C ASN A 51 -12.89 22.01 5.73
N ALA A 52 -13.60 23.09 5.34
CA ALA A 52 -14.10 23.26 3.98
C ALA A 52 -12.96 23.53 2.97
N GLU A 53 -11.90 24.21 3.40
CA GLU A 53 -10.72 24.46 2.57
C GLU A 53 -9.89 23.18 2.41
N ALA A 54 -9.69 22.43 3.48
CA ALA A 54 -9.01 21.11 3.43
C ALA A 54 -9.76 20.13 2.52
N GLN A 55 -11.08 20.10 2.57
CA GLN A 55 -11.88 19.27 1.69
C GLN A 55 -11.71 19.69 0.23
N ARG A 56 -11.83 20.98 -0.09
CA ARG A 56 -11.63 21.48 -1.46
C ARG A 56 -10.22 21.18 -1.99
N TRP A 57 -9.20 21.38 -1.15
CA TRP A 57 -7.84 21.03 -1.51
C TRP A 57 -7.71 19.53 -1.86
N THR A 58 -8.36 18.66 -1.08
CA THR A 58 -8.35 17.21 -1.33
C THR A 58 -9.07 16.86 -2.63
N GLU A 59 -10.19 17.53 -2.94
CA GLU A 59 -10.93 17.38 -4.20
C GLU A 59 -10.06 17.80 -5.40
N ASP A 60 -9.50 19.01 -5.36
CA ASP A 60 -8.62 19.55 -6.41
C ASP A 60 -7.37 18.68 -6.61
N TYR A 61 -6.82 18.15 -5.51
CA TYR A 61 -5.67 17.26 -5.54
C TYR A 61 -5.98 15.95 -6.27
N VAL A 62 -7.07 15.29 -5.90
CA VAL A 62 -7.50 14.02 -6.54
C VAL A 62 -7.80 14.24 -8.02
N GLU A 63 -8.54 15.30 -8.38
CA GLU A 63 -8.84 15.63 -9.78
C GLU A 63 -7.56 15.84 -10.60
N ARG A 64 -6.58 16.54 -10.05
CA ARG A 64 -5.28 16.75 -10.69
C ARG A 64 -4.55 15.42 -10.92
N VAL A 65 -4.42 14.58 -9.88
CA VAL A 65 -3.71 13.28 -10.00
C VAL A 65 -4.40 12.38 -11.04
N VAL A 66 -5.74 12.30 -11.02
CA VAL A 66 -6.51 11.53 -12.02
C VAL A 66 -6.27 12.06 -13.44
N SER A 67 -6.25 13.37 -13.62
CA SER A 67 -5.98 14.03 -14.91
C SER A 67 -4.56 13.74 -15.41
N ASP A 68 -3.57 13.87 -14.53
CA ASP A 68 -2.15 13.70 -14.85
C ASP A 68 -1.83 12.24 -15.23
N CYS A 69 -2.56 11.28 -14.63
CA CYS A 69 -2.39 9.85 -14.90
C CYS A 69 -3.26 9.35 -16.07
N SER A 70 -4.05 10.20 -16.71
CA SER A 70 -4.98 9.80 -17.77
C SER A 70 -4.25 9.11 -18.92
N GLY A 71 -4.61 7.85 -19.17
CA GLY A 71 -4.01 7.00 -20.22
C GLY A 71 -2.85 6.12 -19.72
N ASP A 72 -2.43 6.25 -18.46
CA ASP A 72 -1.30 5.50 -17.90
C ASP A 72 -1.69 4.22 -17.15
N ALA A 73 -2.97 3.99 -16.90
CA ALA A 73 -3.48 2.78 -16.27
C ALA A 73 -3.87 1.68 -17.27
N GLY A 74 -4.08 0.47 -16.77
CA GLY A 74 -4.58 -0.67 -17.56
C GLY A 74 -6.08 -0.62 -17.85
N GLY A 75 -6.82 0.30 -17.21
CA GLY A 75 -8.25 0.51 -17.35
C GLY A 75 -8.67 1.92 -16.99
N GLU A 76 -9.93 2.11 -16.61
CA GLU A 76 -10.46 3.41 -16.19
C GLU A 76 -9.76 3.92 -14.92
N ILE A 77 -9.45 5.23 -14.89
CA ILE A 77 -8.95 5.90 -13.69
C ILE A 77 -10.10 6.71 -13.08
N THR A 78 -10.38 6.41 -11.81
CA THR A 78 -11.36 7.15 -11.01
C THR A 78 -10.67 7.78 -9.79
N GLY A 79 -11.36 8.70 -9.11
CA GLY A 79 -10.85 9.31 -7.90
C GLY A 79 -11.92 9.60 -6.88
N ALA A 80 -11.56 9.56 -5.61
CA ALA A 80 -12.45 9.90 -4.50
C ALA A 80 -11.72 10.73 -3.44
N ALA A 81 -12.22 11.95 -3.23
CA ALA A 81 -11.87 12.78 -2.08
C ALA A 81 -12.86 12.48 -0.95
N LEU A 82 -12.35 11.95 0.14
CA LEU A 82 -13.16 11.47 1.28
C LEU A 82 -12.93 12.34 2.52
N VAL A 83 -13.89 12.34 3.43
CA VAL A 83 -13.79 13.08 4.70
C VAL A 83 -14.02 12.11 5.86
N GLY A 84 -13.12 12.11 6.82
CA GLY A 84 -13.21 11.29 8.04
C GLY A 84 -11.90 10.61 8.43
N PRO A 85 -11.95 9.58 9.30
CA PRO A 85 -10.76 8.82 9.68
C PRO A 85 -10.16 8.09 8.47
N ALA A 86 -8.89 8.38 8.14
CA ALA A 86 -8.26 7.93 6.89
C ALA A 86 -8.35 6.42 6.69
N VAL A 87 -7.91 5.62 7.67
CA VAL A 87 -7.93 4.15 7.58
C VAL A 87 -9.33 3.62 7.30
N GLY A 88 -10.33 4.09 8.07
CA GLY A 88 -11.72 3.65 7.93
C GLY A 88 -12.27 3.96 6.54
N LYS A 89 -12.02 5.19 6.06
CA LYS A 89 -12.51 5.64 4.75
C LYS A 89 -11.86 4.93 3.58
N ILE A 90 -10.56 4.64 3.66
CA ILE A 90 -9.84 3.87 2.64
C ILE A 90 -10.37 2.43 2.57
N VAL A 91 -10.54 1.76 3.72
CA VAL A 91 -11.06 0.39 3.79
C VAL A 91 -12.52 0.31 3.30
N GLU A 92 -13.36 1.27 3.70
CA GLU A 92 -14.74 1.39 3.23
C GLU A 92 -14.79 1.54 1.70
N ARG A 93 -13.99 2.44 1.16
CA ARG A 93 -13.90 2.66 -0.30
C ARG A 93 -13.39 1.43 -1.04
N ALA A 94 -12.36 0.76 -0.52
CA ALA A 94 -11.83 -0.47 -1.12
C ALA A 94 -12.90 -1.58 -1.20
N ALA A 95 -13.73 -1.71 -0.17
CA ALA A 95 -14.84 -2.66 -0.15
C ALA A 95 -15.96 -2.26 -1.13
N GLU A 96 -16.31 -0.96 -1.19
CA GLU A 96 -17.34 -0.42 -2.09
C GLU A 96 -17.03 -0.71 -3.57
N ILE A 97 -15.79 -0.48 -3.99
CA ILE A 97 -15.37 -0.68 -5.40
C ILE A 97 -14.90 -2.11 -5.71
N GLY A 98 -14.84 -2.98 -4.70
CA GLY A 98 -14.28 -4.31 -4.85
C GLY A 98 -12.80 -4.28 -5.24
N ALA A 99 -12.00 -3.42 -4.61
CA ALA A 99 -10.59 -3.27 -4.91
C ALA A 99 -9.83 -4.60 -4.81
N ALA A 100 -8.94 -4.87 -5.75
CA ALA A 100 -8.10 -6.06 -5.76
C ALA A 100 -6.90 -5.93 -4.80
N VAL A 101 -6.40 -4.70 -4.61
CA VAL A 101 -5.29 -4.37 -3.71
C VAL A 101 -5.38 -2.89 -3.33
N ILE A 102 -4.96 -2.57 -2.11
CA ILE A 102 -4.70 -1.19 -1.68
C ILE A 102 -3.20 -0.94 -1.78
N VAL A 103 -2.79 0.13 -2.46
CA VAL A 103 -1.40 0.57 -2.54
C VAL A 103 -1.25 1.83 -1.70
N ALA A 104 -0.26 1.86 -0.81
CA ALA A 104 0.03 3.01 0.04
C ALA A 104 1.53 3.10 0.31
N ALA A 105 2.04 4.29 0.61
CA ALA A 105 3.40 4.44 1.10
C ALA A 105 3.50 4.08 2.59
N THR A 106 4.67 3.61 3.01
CA THR A 106 4.93 3.31 4.44
C THR A 106 4.96 4.56 5.31
N HIS A 107 5.18 5.75 4.72
CA HIS A 107 5.24 7.05 5.38
C HIS A 107 4.41 8.07 4.62
N GLY A 108 3.88 9.05 5.32
CA GLY A 108 3.18 10.21 4.80
C GLY A 108 3.69 11.49 5.49
N HIS A 109 2.86 12.52 5.55
CA HIS A 109 3.15 13.76 6.27
C HIS A 109 3.27 13.51 7.79
N GLY A 110 4.36 13.96 8.43
CA GLY A 110 4.43 14.04 9.87
C GLY A 110 5.84 13.93 10.47
N PRO A 111 6.02 14.32 11.74
CA PRO A 111 7.31 14.32 12.42
C PRO A 111 7.88 12.92 12.68
N LEU A 112 7.11 11.88 12.41
CA LEU A 112 7.51 10.47 12.57
C LEU A 112 7.96 9.83 11.24
N ALA A 113 8.32 10.60 10.22
CA ALA A 113 8.84 10.10 8.94
C ALA A 113 10.03 9.11 9.09
N ARG A 114 10.68 9.11 10.26
CA ARG A 114 11.73 8.13 10.64
C ARG A 114 11.18 6.87 11.34
N ALA A 115 9.88 6.80 11.63
CA ALA A 115 9.25 5.58 12.14
C ALA A 115 9.13 4.56 11.00
N TRP A 116 9.25 3.28 11.32
CA TRP A 116 9.26 2.19 10.33
C TRP A 116 7.95 2.05 9.55
N LEU A 117 6.83 2.54 10.11
CA LEU A 117 5.51 2.43 9.53
C LEU A 117 4.62 3.59 10.02
N GLY A 118 3.98 4.31 9.08
CA GLY A 118 3.02 5.38 9.39
C GLY A 118 1.70 4.83 9.95
N SER A 119 0.95 5.69 10.65
CA SER A 119 -0.31 5.31 11.29
C SER A 119 -1.36 4.76 10.30
N VAL A 120 -1.44 5.33 9.11
CA VAL A 120 -2.36 4.86 8.06
C VAL A 120 -1.92 3.50 7.53
N ALA A 121 -0.65 3.33 7.20
CA ALA A 121 -0.10 2.06 6.73
C ALA A 121 -0.27 0.92 7.76
N ASP A 122 0.05 1.17 9.05
CA ASP A 122 -0.20 0.20 10.14
C ASP A 122 -1.69 -0.13 10.29
N GLY A 123 -2.54 0.90 10.23
CA GLY A 123 -3.99 0.70 10.30
C GLY A 123 -4.53 -0.14 9.14
N LEU A 124 -4.08 0.10 7.91
CA LEU A 124 -4.48 -0.66 6.74
C LEU A 124 -4.09 -2.14 6.84
N ILE A 125 -2.84 -2.45 7.26
CA ILE A 125 -2.40 -3.84 7.46
C ILE A 125 -3.30 -4.60 8.44
N ARG A 126 -3.78 -3.92 9.48
CA ARG A 126 -4.59 -4.55 10.53
C ARG A 126 -6.07 -4.71 10.17
N THR A 127 -6.59 -3.88 9.26
CA THR A 127 -8.05 -3.77 9.06
C THR A 127 -8.52 -4.04 7.63
N ALA A 128 -7.64 -3.97 6.64
CA ALA A 128 -8.02 -4.23 5.26
C ALA A 128 -8.39 -5.71 5.06
N SER A 129 -9.48 -5.94 4.32
CA SER A 129 -9.93 -7.27 3.90
C SER A 129 -9.34 -7.71 2.55
N VAL A 130 -8.55 -6.84 1.92
CA VAL A 130 -7.85 -7.08 0.65
C VAL A 130 -6.35 -6.93 0.87
N PRO A 131 -5.50 -7.49 0.01
CA PRO A 131 -4.06 -7.31 0.08
C PRO A 131 -3.66 -5.83 0.13
N VAL A 132 -2.63 -5.52 0.92
CA VAL A 132 -2.06 -4.17 0.99
C VAL A 132 -0.63 -4.20 0.48
N LEU A 133 -0.35 -3.45 -0.58
CA LEU A 133 1.00 -3.21 -1.06
C LEU A 133 1.55 -1.95 -0.40
N LEU A 134 2.56 -2.11 0.42
CA LEU A 134 3.28 -0.99 1.03
C LEU A 134 4.52 -0.66 0.23
N VAL A 135 4.56 0.56 -0.27
CA VAL A 135 5.72 1.11 -0.97
C VAL A 135 6.57 1.87 0.05
N ARG A 136 7.84 1.51 0.13
CA ARG A 136 8.81 2.26 0.93
C ARG A 136 9.56 3.23 0.04
N PRO A 137 9.29 4.54 0.14
CA PRO A 137 10.03 5.54 -0.62
C PRO A 137 11.52 5.50 -0.25
N ARG A 138 12.39 5.73 -1.24
CA ARG A 138 13.81 5.98 -1.01
C ARG A 138 14.02 7.47 -0.86
N GLU A 139 14.90 7.84 0.05
CA GLU A 139 15.35 9.22 0.24
C GLU A 139 16.82 9.28 -0.14
N GLU A 140 17.18 10.18 -1.04
CA GLU A 140 18.56 10.52 -1.37
C GLU A 140 18.70 12.04 -1.20
N ASP A 141 19.64 12.47 -0.37
CA ASP A 141 19.92 13.89 -0.09
C ASP A 141 18.66 14.71 0.32
N GLU A 142 17.78 14.13 1.16
CA GLU A 142 16.52 14.71 1.62
C GLU A 142 15.41 14.85 0.55
N GLU A 143 15.62 14.30 -0.65
CA GLU A 143 14.62 14.22 -1.70
C GLU A 143 14.03 12.81 -1.81
N VAL A 144 12.72 12.73 -2.06
CA VAL A 144 12.05 11.46 -2.32
C VAL A 144 12.33 11.03 -3.76
N VAL A 145 13.00 9.90 -3.90
CA VAL A 145 13.25 9.32 -5.23
C VAL A 145 12.06 8.46 -5.62
N VAL A 146 11.39 8.85 -6.71
CA VAL A 146 10.31 8.10 -7.33
C VAL A 146 10.92 7.17 -8.38
N GLU A 147 11.00 5.89 -8.06
CA GLU A 147 11.49 4.87 -9.00
C GLU A 147 10.31 4.14 -9.66
N LEU A 148 10.45 3.86 -10.95
CA LEU A 148 9.55 2.94 -11.63
C LEU A 148 9.80 1.52 -11.11
N PRO A 149 8.74 0.74 -10.83
CA PRO A 149 8.89 -0.61 -10.31
C PRO A 149 9.57 -1.52 -11.35
N ASP A 150 10.75 -2.02 -10.99
CA ASP A 150 11.45 -3.10 -11.68
C ASP A 150 11.49 -4.30 -10.74
N VAL A 151 10.60 -5.27 -10.97
CA VAL A 151 10.42 -6.42 -10.09
C VAL A 151 11.01 -7.65 -10.73
N GLU A 152 12.23 -7.99 -10.35
CA GLU A 152 12.92 -9.20 -10.83
C GLU A 152 12.54 -10.45 -10.02
N ALA A 153 12.21 -10.28 -8.73
CA ALA A 153 11.92 -11.39 -7.83
C ALA A 153 10.87 -11.02 -6.76
N ILE A 154 10.04 -11.99 -6.41
CA ILE A 154 9.08 -11.93 -5.31
C ILE A 154 9.45 -12.96 -4.26
N LEU A 155 9.66 -12.51 -3.03
CA LEU A 155 9.97 -13.37 -1.89
C LEU A 155 8.74 -13.56 -1.02
N VAL A 156 8.34 -14.80 -0.78
CA VAL A 156 7.24 -15.15 0.13
C VAL A 156 7.80 -15.83 1.37
N SER A 157 7.56 -15.24 2.54
CA SER A 157 7.89 -15.84 3.82
C SER A 157 6.76 -16.74 4.29
N LEU A 158 7.07 -18.00 4.62
CA LEU A 158 6.12 -18.98 5.10
C LEU A 158 6.55 -19.47 6.48
N ASP A 159 5.59 -19.78 7.34
CA ASP A 159 5.80 -20.41 8.65
C ASP A 159 5.16 -21.79 8.75
N GLY A 160 4.55 -22.27 7.66
CA GLY A 160 3.88 -23.56 7.57
C GLY A 160 2.42 -23.54 8.07
N THR A 161 1.87 -22.35 8.32
CA THR A 161 0.44 -22.20 8.65
C THR A 161 -0.40 -21.95 7.40
N PRO A 162 -1.69 -22.32 7.39
CA PRO A 162 -2.60 -22.01 6.29
C PRO A 162 -2.72 -20.48 6.04
N ASP A 163 -2.57 -19.67 7.08
CA ASP A 163 -2.65 -18.20 6.96
C ASP A 163 -1.45 -17.66 6.17
N SER A 164 -0.24 -18.17 6.40
CA SER A 164 0.93 -17.78 5.62
C SER A 164 0.85 -18.28 4.16
N GLU A 165 0.26 -19.47 3.95
CA GLU A 165 0.07 -20.04 2.61
C GLU A 165 -0.96 -19.26 1.78
N ALA A 166 -1.90 -18.54 2.40
CA ALA A 166 -2.87 -17.70 1.69
C ALA A 166 -2.21 -16.60 0.85
N ALA A 167 -0.97 -16.19 1.17
CA ALA A 167 -0.19 -15.23 0.39
C ALA A 167 0.28 -15.79 -0.96
N LEU A 168 0.35 -17.12 -1.14
CA LEU A 168 0.93 -17.76 -2.33
C LEU A 168 0.18 -17.44 -3.61
N ASP A 169 -1.15 -17.43 -3.58
CA ASP A 169 -1.96 -17.13 -4.77
C ASP A 169 -1.74 -15.69 -5.25
N HIS A 170 -1.64 -14.73 -4.32
CA HIS A 170 -1.37 -13.33 -4.61
C HIS A 170 0.06 -13.15 -5.15
N ALA A 171 1.04 -13.78 -4.50
CA ALA A 171 2.43 -13.73 -4.92
C ALA A 171 2.65 -14.36 -6.30
N ALA A 172 2.02 -15.52 -6.57
CA ALA A 172 2.09 -16.19 -7.86
C ALA A 172 1.41 -15.36 -8.97
N ALA A 173 0.31 -14.68 -8.66
CA ALA A 173 -0.33 -13.78 -9.61
C ALA A 173 0.56 -12.58 -9.95
N ALA A 174 1.19 -11.97 -8.94
CA ALA A 174 2.12 -10.87 -9.13
C ALA A 174 3.38 -11.33 -9.90
N ALA A 175 3.98 -12.47 -9.55
CA ALA A 175 5.16 -13.00 -10.24
C ALA A 175 4.88 -13.20 -11.74
N ARG A 176 3.73 -13.76 -12.10
CA ARG A 176 3.35 -13.90 -13.52
C ARG A 176 3.13 -12.55 -14.21
N ALA A 177 2.52 -11.57 -13.51
CA ALA A 177 2.23 -10.27 -14.10
C ALA A 177 3.51 -9.45 -14.35
N PHE A 178 4.51 -9.61 -13.48
CA PHE A 178 5.79 -8.91 -13.57
C PHE A 178 6.87 -9.70 -14.33
N ASP A 179 6.61 -10.95 -14.71
CA ASP A 179 7.60 -11.88 -15.26
C ASP A 179 8.79 -12.07 -14.30
N ALA A 180 8.50 -12.14 -13.00
CA ALA A 180 9.45 -12.17 -11.92
C ALA A 180 9.61 -13.58 -11.34
N ASP A 181 10.78 -13.88 -10.79
CA ASP A 181 11.03 -15.11 -10.06
C ASP A 181 10.27 -15.15 -8.72
N LEU A 182 9.70 -16.30 -8.38
CA LEU A 182 9.02 -16.51 -7.10
C LEU A 182 9.90 -17.36 -6.17
N HIS A 183 10.34 -16.76 -5.06
CA HIS A 183 11.14 -17.41 -4.04
C HIS A 183 10.32 -17.65 -2.77
N LEU A 184 10.34 -18.89 -2.27
CA LEU A 184 9.69 -19.27 -1.02
C LEU A 184 10.74 -19.44 0.07
N VAL A 185 10.53 -18.81 1.22
CA VAL A 185 11.43 -18.86 2.37
C VAL A 185 10.67 -19.29 3.61
N GLN A 186 11.19 -20.29 4.30
CA GLN A 186 10.71 -20.69 5.63
C GLN A 186 11.86 -20.67 6.63
N VAL A 187 11.65 -20.00 7.76
CA VAL A 187 12.60 -19.99 8.88
C VAL A 187 12.16 -21.05 9.89
N VAL A 188 13.02 -22.02 10.12
CA VAL A 188 12.80 -23.07 11.13
C VAL A 188 13.59 -22.71 12.38
N THR A 189 12.88 -22.42 13.48
CA THR A 189 13.51 -22.21 14.78
C THR A 189 13.57 -23.53 15.54
N TYR A 190 14.76 -23.99 15.84
CA TYR A 190 14.92 -25.14 16.74
C TYR A 190 14.75 -24.65 18.19
N PRO A 191 13.89 -25.31 19.01
CA PRO A 191 13.84 -25.02 20.45
C PRO A 191 15.23 -25.25 21.03
N SER A 192 15.77 -24.24 21.72
CA SER A 192 17.08 -24.32 22.38
C SER A 192 17.18 -25.43 23.49
N GLU A 193 16.06 -26.04 23.84
CA GLU A 193 15.95 -27.13 24.83
C GLU A 193 16.19 -28.50 24.27
N VAL A 194 16.41 -28.69 22.97
CA VAL A 194 16.94 -29.95 22.43
C VAL A 194 18.50 -29.90 22.45
N ALA A 195 19.07 -29.47 23.54
CA ALA A 195 20.42 -29.88 23.91
C ALA A 195 20.31 -31.37 24.23
N SER A 196 20.50 -32.23 23.21
CA SER A 196 20.56 -33.66 23.42
C SER A 196 21.60 -33.95 24.50
N PRO A 197 21.23 -34.60 25.61
CA PRO A 197 22.21 -35.00 26.62
C PRO A 197 23.22 -36.06 26.11
N TYR A 198 23.12 -36.40 24.83
CA TYR A 198 23.96 -37.41 24.17
C TYR A 198 24.94 -36.85 23.12
N LEU A 199 25.05 -35.54 22.94
CA LEU A 199 26.14 -34.99 22.13
C LEU A 199 27.39 -34.87 23.01
N PRO A 200 28.50 -35.53 22.68
CA PRO A 200 29.74 -35.37 23.43
C PRO A 200 30.22 -33.92 23.31
N GLN A 201 30.45 -33.29 24.45
CA GLN A 201 31.10 -32.00 24.54
C GLN A 201 32.56 -32.19 24.09
N THR A 202 32.87 -31.70 22.91
CA THR A 202 34.24 -31.55 22.42
C THR A 202 34.75 -30.14 22.68
#